data_606ca4a3f0ef5d980d2227a08c6f7a7f
#
_entry.id   606ca4a3f0ef5d980d2227a08c6f7a7f
#
_cell.length_a   1.000
_cell.length_b   1.000
_cell.length_c   1.000
_cell.angle_alpha   90.00
_cell.angle_beta   90.00
_cell.angle_gamma   90.00
#
_symmetry.space_group_name_H-M   'P 1'
#
loop_
_entity.id
_entity.type
_entity.pdbx_description
1 polymer ?
#
loop_
_entity_poly.entity_id
_entity_poly.type
_entity_poly.pdbx_seq_one_letter_code
_entity_poly.pdbx_strand_id
1 'polypeptide(L)'
;MRTGLFCVLLCWFMPAFAATPSLSELAETSRWQALLHINPGATLRDKHQSYVDDDTFFLADSGKTDPLAELEATERALRAADSPARCRFPARYRFLSEHLGWQHEAPFSHCDDYNEWRGAIHAKRAVLVFPAAYLNSPSSMFGHTLLRLDQGEDSAVWLSWAVNFGAVSTEADNSFFYMYRGLAGGYPGRFALVPYVQKIQEYSHMENRDMWEYTLDLEQSELDWLIDHLWELKDINFDYYFFDENCSFRLLELVEVARPGSELLSELRFAEVPVNTVRALDERDIISSRHYRPSKSVELDNLRKQLDGAQQKLARGLAEDPGLAESPAFKAEPEATRAIMAAVAYRYIRLTHRREERTPEVAKRSFALLTLMNSLPAAPVPETRNPEPPEKGHGTQMLGVSGGQREGEQDFGELTYRLTYHDLLDNQYGFLRGAQIEGLDLTLRSTESGQVKL
;
A
#
# COMPACT_ATOMS: atom_id res chain seq x y z
N MET A 1 57.71 19.24 57.94
CA MET A 1 56.91 18.02 57.85
C MET A 1 55.43 18.41 58.01
N ARG A 2 54.67 18.47 56.94
CA ARG A 2 53.24 18.72 56.96
C ARG A 2 52.57 17.56 56.18
N THR A 3 51.98 16.64 56.89
CA THR A 3 51.20 15.50 56.39
C THR A 3 49.82 16.00 55.99
N GLY A 4 49.54 16.01 54.66
CA GLY A 4 48.23 16.26 54.13
C GLY A 4 47.40 14.98 54.08
N LEU A 5 46.25 14.99 54.72
CA LEU A 5 45.25 13.92 54.76
C LEU A 5 44.38 14.05 53.51
N PHE A 6 44.48 13.09 52.58
CA PHE A 6 43.63 13.01 51.42
C PHE A 6 42.36 12.20 51.79
N CYS A 7 41.20 12.88 51.98
CA CYS A 7 39.92 12.23 52.07
C CYS A 7 39.43 11.83 50.67
N VAL A 8 39.41 10.53 50.37
CA VAL A 8 38.76 9.99 49.17
C VAL A 8 37.27 9.83 49.48
N LEU A 9 36.47 10.72 48.89
CA LEU A 9 35.00 10.56 48.87
C LEU A 9 34.63 9.48 47.87
N LEU A 10 34.32 8.26 48.33
CA LEU A 10 33.66 7.23 47.56
C LEU A 10 32.19 7.63 47.36
N CYS A 11 31.86 8.21 46.19
CA CYS A 11 30.48 8.32 45.74
C CYS A 11 29.95 6.92 45.42
N TRP A 12 29.12 6.38 46.24
CA TRP A 12 28.30 5.21 45.91
C TRP A 12 27.25 5.63 44.88
N PHE A 13 27.48 5.26 43.61
CA PHE A 13 26.40 5.24 42.64
C PHE A 13 25.45 4.07 43.01
N MET A 14 24.36 4.37 43.70
CA MET A 14 23.22 3.47 43.76
C MET A 14 22.59 3.47 42.34
N PRO A 15 22.43 2.30 41.70
CA PRO A 15 21.59 2.24 40.52
C PRO A 15 20.18 2.66 40.95
N ALA A 16 19.67 3.74 40.36
CA ALA A 16 18.26 4.07 40.49
C ALA A 16 17.47 2.94 39.83
N PHE A 17 16.84 2.09 40.61
CA PHE A 17 15.81 1.19 40.09
C PHE A 17 14.71 2.10 39.53
N ALA A 18 14.58 2.15 38.22
CA ALA A 18 13.44 2.79 37.57
C ALA A 18 12.18 2.12 38.12
N ALA A 19 11.29 2.90 38.74
CA ALA A 19 10.02 2.38 39.22
C ALA A 19 9.24 1.79 38.04
N THR A 20 8.63 0.63 38.23
CA THR A 20 7.73 0.05 37.22
C THR A 20 6.63 1.07 36.92
N PRO A 21 6.42 1.45 35.65
CA PRO A 21 5.41 2.45 35.28
C PRO A 21 4.01 1.98 35.72
N SER A 22 3.16 2.91 36.08
CA SER A 22 1.76 2.62 36.40
C SER A 22 0.98 2.29 35.12
N LEU A 23 -0.13 1.56 35.23
CA LEU A 23 -0.98 1.26 34.07
C LEU A 23 -1.54 2.55 33.42
N SER A 24 -1.77 3.61 34.23
CA SER A 24 -2.22 4.89 33.64
C SER A 24 -1.12 5.56 32.80
N GLU A 25 0.15 5.48 33.18
CA GLU A 25 1.27 5.97 32.35
C GLU A 25 1.45 5.12 31.11
N LEU A 26 1.27 3.82 31.23
CA LEU A 26 1.35 2.91 30.07
C LEU A 26 0.22 3.13 29.06
N ALA A 27 -0.98 3.46 29.54
CA ALA A 27 -2.14 3.73 28.69
C ALA A 27 -1.94 4.98 27.78
N GLU A 28 -1.12 5.94 28.22
CA GLU A 28 -0.79 7.15 27.47
C GLU A 28 0.38 6.98 26.48
N THR A 29 1.03 5.80 26.45
CA THR A 29 2.15 5.57 25.55
C THR A 29 1.69 5.47 24.10
N SER A 30 2.50 6.00 23.17
CA SER A 30 2.23 5.94 21.74
C SER A 30 2.03 4.49 21.25
N ARG A 31 2.78 3.52 21.80
CA ARG A 31 2.63 2.12 21.40
C ARG A 31 1.28 1.53 21.83
N TRP A 32 0.83 1.80 23.06
CA TRP A 32 -0.46 1.30 23.50
C TRP A 32 -1.61 1.90 22.67
N GLN A 33 -1.54 3.20 22.43
CA GLN A 33 -2.53 3.88 21.60
C GLN A 33 -2.52 3.39 20.16
N ALA A 34 -1.34 3.15 19.58
CA ALA A 34 -1.21 2.53 18.24
C ALA A 34 -1.82 1.12 18.19
N LEU A 35 -1.58 0.28 19.23
CA LEU A 35 -2.19 -1.06 19.35
C LEU A 35 -3.71 -1.02 19.45
N LEU A 36 -4.29 0.08 19.94
CA LEU A 36 -5.74 0.29 20.00
C LEU A 36 -6.29 1.06 18.80
N HIS A 37 -5.46 1.45 17.84
CA HIS A 37 -5.85 2.32 16.71
C HIS A 37 -6.49 3.63 17.18
N ILE A 38 -5.92 4.27 18.20
CA ILE A 38 -6.34 5.58 18.70
C ILE A 38 -5.37 6.63 18.14
N ASN A 39 -5.82 7.42 17.19
CA ASN A 39 -5.03 8.43 16.49
C ASN A 39 -5.78 9.76 16.45
N PRO A 40 -5.77 10.55 17.54
CA PRO A 40 -6.48 11.82 17.62
C PRO A 40 -6.01 12.79 16.52
N GLY A 41 -6.96 13.38 15.79
CA GLY A 41 -6.67 14.35 14.74
C GLY A 41 -6.15 13.77 13.43
N ALA A 42 -6.11 12.43 13.27
CA ALA A 42 -5.61 11.79 12.07
C ALA A 42 -6.55 11.91 10.87
N THR A 43 -7.85 12.12 11.09
CA THR A 43 -8.84 12.31 10.02
C THR A 43 -9.76 13.51 10.30
N LEU A 44 -10.57 13.92 9.31
CA LEU A 44 -11.63 14.92 9.50
C LEU A 44 -12.72 14.46 10.48
N ARG A 45 -12.81 13.16 10.70
CA ARG A 45 -13.76 12.53 11.63
C ARG A 45 -13.15 12.23 12.97
N ASP A 46 -12.19 13.04 13.39
CA ASP A 46 -11.46 12.89 14.64
C ASP A 46 -12.35 12.29 15.75
N LYS A 47 -12.14 11.00 16.01
CA LYS A 47 -12.99 10.26 16.92
C LYS A 47 -12.55 10.35 18.37
N HIS A 48 -11.35 10.83 18.70
CA HIS A 48 -10.74 10.73 20.03
C HIS A 48 -10.97 9.37 20.70
N GLN A 49 -11.09 8.33 19.88
CA GLN A 49 -11.37 6.94 20.26
C GLN A 49 -10.75 6.00 19.23
N SER A 50 -10.79 4.71 19.50
CA SER A 50 -10.33 3.71 18.53
C SER A 50 -11.10 3.78 17.22
N TYR A 51 -10.37 3.65 16.12
CA TYR A 51 -10.92 3.49 14.77
C TYR A 51 -11.41 2.06 14.45
N VAL A 52 -11.21 1.11 15.39
CA VAL A 52 -11.76 -0.24 15.28
C VAL A 52 -13.26 -0.21 15.54
N ASP A 53 -14.06 -0.73 14.62
CA ASP A 53 -15.53 -0.73 14.73
C ASP A 53 -16.13 -2.08 15.17
N ASP A 54 -15.26 -3.03 15.51
CA ASP A 54 -15.62 -4.36 15.99
C ASP A 54 -15.44 -4.47 17.52
N ASP A 55 -16.53 -4.56 18.25
CA ASP A 55 -16.50 -4.62 19.72
C ASP A 55 -15.74 -5.86 20.23
N THR A 56 -15.62 -6.92 19.43
CA THR A 56 -14.87 -8.13 19.81
C THR A 56 -13.35 -7.92 19.89
N PHE A 57 -12.85 -6.80 19.39
CA PHE A 57 -11.45 -6.41 19.52
C PHE A 57 -11.08 -5.99 20.93
N PHE A 58 -12.04 -5.53 21.71
CA PHE A 58 -11.84 -5.01 23.06
C PHE A 58 -12.16 -6.03 24.14
N LEU A 59 -11.40 -5.96 25.26
CA LEU A 59 -11.63 -6.77 26.46
C LEU A 59 -12.42 -6.00 27.52
N ALA A 60 -12.40 -4.68 27.49
CA ALA A 60 -13.24 -3.83 28.34
C ALA A 60 -14.47 -3.33 27.54
N ASP A 61 -15.62 -3.22 28.19
CA ASP A 61 -16.85 -2.67 27.58
C ASP A 61 -16.64 -1.22 27.09
N SER A 62 -15.78 -0.44 27.74
CA SER A 62 -15.40 0.91 27.35
C SER A 62 -14.08 0.98 26.54
N GLY A 63 -13.48 -0.16 26.16
CA GLY A 63 -12.15 -0.23 25.58
C GLY A 63 -11.95 0.62 24.32
N LYS A 64 -13.01 0.82 23.55
CA LYS A 64 -13.00 1.68 22.36
C LYS A 64 -12.71 3.15 22.68
N THR A 65 -13.11 3.63 23.85
CA THR A 65 -13.05 5.05 24.26
C THR A 65 -12.17 5.31 25.49
N ASP A 66 -11.76 4.27 26.19
CA ASP A 66 -10.97 4.34 27.41
C ASP A 66 -9.76 3.40 27.33
N PRO A 67 -8.59 3.92 26.89
CA PRO A 67 -7.36 3.13 26.77
C PRO A 67 -6.88 2.52 28.09
N LEU A 68 -7.15 3.18 29.21
CA LEU A 68 -6.77 2.67 30.51
C LEU A 68 -7.64 1.48 30.93
N ALA A 69 -8.96 1.59 30.76
CA ALA A 69 -9.87 0.49 31.05
C ALA A 69 -9.54 -0.76 30.19
N GLU A 70 -9.18 -0.57 28.91
CA GLU A 70 -8.75 -1.65 28.02
C GLU A 70 -7.42 -2.25 28.48
N LEU A 71 -6.45 -1.43 28.91
CA LEU A 71 -5.17 -1.91 29.41
C LEU A 71 -5.33 -2.75 30.68
N GLU A 72 -6.16 -2.29 31.63
CA GLU A 72 -6.46 -3.02 32.85
C GLU A 72 -7.17 -4.35 32.58
N ALA A 73 -8.13 -4.37 31.65
CA ALA A 73 -8.81 -5.59 31.24
C ALA A 73 -7.84 -6.56 30.54
N THR A 74 -6.98 -6.04 29.65
CA THR A 74 -5.94 -6.80 28.95
C THR A 74 -4.94 -7.40 29.95
N GLU A 75 -4.47 -6.62 30.91
CA GLU A 75 -3.55 -7.07 31.94
C GLU A 75 -4.13 -8.23 32.75
N ARG A 76 -5.38 -8.11 33.22
CA ARG A 76 -6.07 -9.18 33.94
C ARG A 76 -6.25 -10.44 33.09
N ALA A 77 -6.61 -10.28 31.82
CA ALA A 77 -6.86 -11.40 30.93
C ALA A 77 -5.59 -12.16 30.54
N LEU A 78 -4.45 -11.46 30.39
CA LEU A 78 -3.20 -12.05 29.91
C LEU A 78 -2.26 -12.52 31.01
N ARG A 79 -2.55 -12.24 32.28
CA ARG A 79 -1.67 -12.57 33.42
C ARG A 79 -1.47 -14.08 33.61
N ALA A 80 -2.51 -14.89 33.48
CA ALA A 80 -2.42 -16.34 33.62
C ALA A 80 -1.62 -16.97 32.46
N ALA A 81 -0.73 -17.91 32.77
CA ALA A 81 0.21 -18.48 31.79
C ALA A 81 -0.49 -19.28 30.67
N ASP A 82 -1.63 -19.88 30.96
CA ASP A 82 -2.44 -20.68 30.06
C ASP A 82 -3.69 -19.96 29.53
N SER A 83 -3.71 -18.63 29.66
CA SER A 83 -4.86 -17.82 29.23
C SER A 83 -5.10 -17.91 27.71
N PRO A 84 -6.30 -18.28 27.26
CA PRO A 84 -6.65 -18.24 25.84
C PRO A 84 -6.54 -16.86 25.22
N ALA A 85 -6.67 -15.78 26.02
CA ALA A 85 -6.51 -14.42 25.55
C ALA A 85 -5.09 -14.14 25.05
N ARG A 86 -4.06 -14.84 25.55
CA ARG A 86 -2.69 -14.72 24.99
C ARG A 86 -2.63 -15.14 23.53
N CYS A 87 -3.33 -16.22 23.18
CA CYS A 87 -3.37 -16.68 21.80
C CYS A 87 -4.06 -15.69 20.87
N ARG A 88 -4.97 -14.87 21.41
CA ARG A 88 -5.70 -13.83 20.67
C ARG A 88 -4.91 -12.53 20.56
N PHE A 89 -4.14 -12.15 21.62
CA PHE A 89 -3.52 -10.84 21.76
C PHE A 89 -2.00 -10.93 22.00
N PRO A 90 -1.20 -11.45 21.06
CA PRO A 90 0.25 -11.60 21.25
C PRO A 90 1.01 -10.27 21.31
N ALA A 91 0.61 -9.23 20.55
CA ALA A 91 1.25 -7.92 20.60
C ALA A 91 0.97 -7.20 21.93
N ARG A 92 -0.27 -7.28 22.42
CA ARG A 92 -0.64 -6.73 23.73
C ARG A 92 0.08 -7.47 24.87
N TYR A 93 0.22 -8.80 24.76
CA TYR A 93 1.03 -9.57 25.69
C TYR A 93 2.49 -9.10 25.70
N ARG A 94 3.07 -8.93 24.52
CA ARG A 94 4.44 -8.41 24.38
C ARG A 94 4.60 -7.04 25.03
N PHE A 95 3.65 -6.12 24.81
CA PHE A 95 3.63 -4.81 25.44
C PHE A 95 3.67 -4.90 26.96
N LEU A 96 2.77 -5.70 27.56
CA LEU A 96 2.71 -5.85 29.02
C LEU A 96 3.94 -6.57 29.57
N SER A 97 4.47 -7.60 28.89
CA SER A 97 5.65 -8.32 29.36
C SER A 97 6.90 -7.45 29.37
N GLU A 98 7.09 -6.59 28.35
CA GLU A 98 8.22 -5.64 28.29
C GLU A 98 8.15 -4.58 29.40
N HIS A 99 6.96 -4.08 29.75
CA HIS A 99 6.80 -2.97 30.71
C HIS A 99 6.60 -3.45 32.16
N LEU A 100 5.95 -4.59 32.36
CA LEU A 100 5.67 -5.14 33.70
C LEU A 100 6.66 -6.22 34.11
N GLY A 101 7.67 -6.50 33.29
CA GLY A 101 8.71 -7.49 33.59
C GLY A 101 8.20 -8.93 33.69
N TRP A 102 7.15 -9.27 32.93
CA TRP A 102 6.64 -10.63 32.92
C TRP A 102 7.65 -11.60 32.27
N GLN A 103 8.02 -12.63 33.00
CA GLN A 103 8.94 -13.68 32.53
C GLN A 103 8.20 -15.02 32.48
N HIS A 104 7.64 -15.34 31.31
CA HIS A 104 7.02 -16.63 31.09
C HIS A 104 7.86 -17.41 30.08
N GLU A 105 8.27 -18.62 30.42
CA GLU A 105 8.86 -19.54 29.46
C GLU A 105 7.80 -19.91 28.43
N ALA A 106 8.13 -19.77 27.12
CA ALA A 106 7.28 -20.13 25.99
C ALA A 106 5.80 -19.67 26.15
N PRO A 107 5.54 -18.35 26.19
CA PRO A 107 4.22 -17.79 26.56
C PRO A 107 3.09 -18.21 25.63
N PHE A 108 3.40 -18.69 24.43
CA PHE A 108 2.43 -19.09 23.40
C PHE A 108 2.47 -20.60 23.10
N SER A 109 3.08 -21.43 23.99
CA SER A 109 3.22 -22.87 23.75
C SER A 109 1.91 -23.64 23.59
N HIS A 110 0.80 -23.08 24.06
CA HIS A 110 -0.57 -23.61 23.96
C HIS A 110 -1.39 -22.98 22.82
N CYS A 111 -0.78 -22.13 21.99
CA CYS A 111 -1.43 -21.35 20.94
C CYS A 111 -1.14 -21.91 19.55
N ASP A 112 -1.62 -23.11 19.25
CA ASP A 112 -1.27 -23.86 18.03
C ASP A 112 -1.56 -23.06 16.76
N ASP A 113 -2.75 -22.47 16.62
CA ASP A 113 -3.16 -21.70 15.45
C ASP A 113 -2.28 -20.45 15.23
N TYR A 114 -1.96 -19.72 16.31
CA TYR A 114 -1.06 -18.57 16.23
C TYR A 114 0.35 -19.00 15.83
N ASN A 115 0.87 -20.06 16.46
CA ASN A 115 2.21 -20.56 16.19
C ASN A 115 2.36 -21.07 14.75
N GLU A 116 1.37 -21.78 14.23
CA GLU A 116 1.35 -22.23 12.83
C GLU A 116 1.32 -21.01 11.87
N TRP A 117 0.39 -20.09 12.11
CA TRP A 117 0.28 -18.89 11.29
C TRP A 117 1.53 -18.01 11.35
N ARG A 118 2.07 -17.77 12.55
CA ARG A 118 3.28 -16.98 12.76
C ARG A 118 4.50 -17.64 12.13
N GLY A 119 4.57 -18.98 12.25
CA GLY A 119 5.62 -19.82 11.65
C GLY A 119 5.57 -19.84 10.12
N ALA A 120 4.44 -19.61 9.49
CA ALA A 120 4.33 -19.49 8.03
C ALA A 120 4.84 -18.15 7.48
N ILE A 121 4.92 -17.10 8.33
CA ILE A 121 5.33 -15.75 7.94
C ILE A 121 6.78 -15.50 8.36
N HIS A 122 7.73 -16.04 7.65
CA HIS A 122 9.17 -15.83 7.94
C HIS A 122 9.68 -14.48 7.42
N ALA A 123 8.97 -13.37 7.75
CA ALA A 123 9.32 -12.06 7.24
C ALA A 123 10.64 -11.53 7.82
N LYS A 124 11.50 -11.04 6.94
CA LYS A 124 12.75 -10.34 7.23
C LYS A 124 12.74 -8.91 6.72
N ARG A 125 11.77 -8.58 5.90
CA ARG A 125 11.65 -7.27 5.26
C ARG A 125 10.18 -6.96 4.95
N ALA A 126 9.80 -5.70 5.13
CA ALA A 126 8.52 -5.17 4.67
C ALA A 126 8.74 -4.27 3.45
N VAL A 127 7.86 -4.39 2.47
CA VAL A 127 7.88 -3.59 1.24
C VAL A 127 6.48 -3.04 0.99
N LEU A 128 6.34 -1.72 0.99
CA LEU A 128 5.11 -1.10 0.54
C LEU A 128 5.04 -1.22 -0.99
N VAL A 129 3.98 -1.80 -1.50
CA VAL A 129 3.72 -1.94 -2.93
C VAL A 129 2.61 -0.99 -3.32
N PHE A 130 2.90 -0.15 -4.30
CA PHE A 130 1.97 0.83 -4.87
C PHE A 130 1.68 0.46 -6.34
N PRO A 131 0.57 -0.22 -6.63
CA PRO A 131 0.06 -0.35 -7.99
C PRO A 131 -0.51 1.00 -8.47
N ALA A 132 -0.03 1.48 -9.61
CA ALA A 132 -0.42 2.76 -10.19
C ALA A 132 -1.95 2.86 -10.44
N ALA A 133 -2.44 4.06 -10.72
CA ALA A 133 -3.86 4.36 -10.91
C ALA A 133 -4.58 3.39 -11.86
N TYR A 134 -5.81 3.01 -11.50
CA TYR A 134 -6.65 2.11 -12.28
C TYR A 134 -8.07 2.67 -12.44
N LEU A 135 -8.37 3.27 -13.58
CA LEU A 135 -9.59 4.04 -13.81
C LEU A 135 -10.89 3.22 -13.84
N ASN A 136 -10.81 1.90 -13.95
CA ASN A 136 -11.99 1.03 -14.03
C ASN A 136 -12.60 0.66 -12.67
N SER A 137 -12.04 1.18 -11.58
CA SER A 137 -12.56 0.96 -10.22
C SER A 137 -12.46 2.24 -9.40
N PRO A 138 -13.57 2.75 -8.83
CA PRO A 138 -13.56 3.93 -7.98
C PRO A 138 -12.60 3.84 -6.80
N SER A 139 -12.50 2.66 -6.17
CA SER A 139 -11.59 2.41 -5.04
C SER A 139 -10.11 2.32 -5.43
N SER A 140 -9.77 2.25 -6.72
CA SER A 140 -8.39 2.14 -7.22
C SER A 140 -8.03 3.20 -8.25
N MET A 141 -8.91 4.19 -8.49
CA MET A 141 -8.66 5.21 -9.52
C MET A 141 -7.43 6.08 -9.21
N PHE A 142 -7.07 6.24 -7.93
CA PHE A 142 -5.88 6.96 -7.47
C PHE A 142 -4.70 6.03 -7.12
N GLY A 143 -4.78 4.76 -7.48
CA GLY A 143 -3.83 3.75 -7.09
C GLY A 143 -4.37 2.84 -5.97
N HIS A 144 -3.47 2.06 -5.41
CA HIS A 144 -3.73 1.22 -4.24
C HIS A 144 -2.44 1.07 -3.44
N THR A 145 -2.54 0.61 -2.20
CA THR A 145 -1.37 0.23 -1.41
C THR A 145 -1.60 -1.12 -0.75
N LEU A 146 -0.53 -1.90 -0.65
CA LEU A 146 -0.47 -3.11 0.14
C LEU A 146 0.94 -3.26 0.72
N LEU A 147 1.06 -4.03 1.79
CA LEU A 147 2.35 -4.32 2.39
C LEU A 147 2.77 -5.76 2.05
N ARG A 148 3.94 -5.93 1.43
CA ARG A 148 4.54 -7.23 1.16
C ARG A 148 5.54 -7.58 2.24
N LEU A 149 5.46 -8.80 2.73
CA LEU A 149 6.35 -9.37 3.75
C LEU A 149 7.27 -10.39 3.08
N ASP A 150 8.55 -10.04 2.93
CA ASP A 150 9.55 -10.86 2.26
C ASP A 150 10.35 -11.69 3.27
N GLN A 151 10.69 -12.94 2.90
CA GLN A 151 11.47 -13.85 3.75
C GLN A 151 12.97 -13.51 3.78
N GLY A 152 13.48 -12.68 2.88
CA GLY A 152 14.86 -12.24 2.78
C GLY A 152 15.15 -11.56 1.45
N GLU A 153 16.35 -11.01 1.28
CA GLU A 153 16.73 -10.29 0.05
C GLU A 153 16.76 -11.21 -1.18
N ASP A 154 17.28 -12.42 -1.02
CA ASP A 154 17.41 -13.40 -2.11
C ASP A 154 16.19 -14.32 -2.26
N SER A 155 15.14 -14.12 -1.45
CA SER A 155 13.95 -14.95 -1.54
C SER A 155 13.14 -14.61 -2.79
N ALA A 156 12.56 -15.67 -3.38
CA ALA A 156 11.69 -15.48 -4.53
C ALA A 156 10.44 -14.69 -4.12
N VAL A 157 10.25 -13.51 -4.70
CA VAL A 157 9.17 -12.55 -4.37
C VAL A 157 7.77 -13.18 -4.39
N TRP A 158 7.54 -14.21 -5.23
CA TRP A 158 6.25 -14.93 -5.28
C TRP A 158 5.99 -15.84 -4.09
N LEU A 159 6.99 -16.09 -3.21
CA LEU A 159 6.81 -16.78 -1.94
C LEU A 159 6.46 -15.84 -0.78
N SER A 160 6.44 -14.53 -1.03
CA SER A 160 6.11 -13.53 -0.04
C SER A 160 4.62 -13.51 0.26
N TRP A 161 4.27 -12.93 1.41
CA TRP A 161 2.91 -12.63 1.81
C TRP A 161 2.54 -11.18 1.50
N ALA A 162 1.29 -10.94 1.17
CA ALA A 162 0.73 -9.61 1.01
C ALA A 162 -0.30 -9.33 2.09
N VAL A 163 -0.08 -8.28 2.88
CA VAL A 163 -1.06 -7.68 3.77
C VAL A 163 -1.84 -6.68 2.96
N ASN A 164 -3.11 -6.92 2.78
CA ASN A 164 -4.02 -6.05 2.07
C ASN A 164 -5.16 -5.63 2.99
N PHE A 165 -5.57 -4.37 2.92
CA PHE A 165 -6.78 -3.90 3.56
C PHE A 165 -7.79 -3.50 2.47
N GLY A 166 -9.03 -3.92 2.60
CA GLY A 166 -10.04 -3.62 1.61
C GLY A 166 -11.45 -3.82 2.10
N ALA A 167 -12.39 -3.19 1.41
CA ALA A 167 -13.81 -3.35 1.65
C ALA A 167 -14.27 -4.78 1.34
N VAL A 168 -15.04 -5.37 2.23
CA VAL A 168 -15.76 -6.61 1.98
C VAL A 168 -17.10 -6.24 1.32
N SER A 169 -17.12 -6.16 -0.01
CA SER A 169 -18.35 -5.86 -0.77
C SER A 169 -19.10 -7.13 -1.12
N THR A 170 -20.44 -7.06 -1.07
CA THR A 170 -21.31 -8.07 -1.65
C THR A 170 -21.55 -7.72 -3.13
N GLU A 171 -21.51 -8.71 -4.03
CA GLU A 171 -21.70 -8.53 -5.48
C GLU A 171 -23.07 -7.91 -5.89
N ALA A 172 -23.95 -7.67 -4.92
CA ALA A 172 -25.33 -7.23 -5.16
C ALA A 172 -25.48 -5.70 -5.35
N ASP A 173 -24.45 -4.89 -5.08
CA ASP A 173 -24.56 -3.44 -5.16
C ASP A 173 -24.37 -2.95 -6.60
N ASN A 174 -25.30 -2.11 -7.09
CA ASN A 174 -25.09 -1.38 -8.31
C ASN A 174 -24.06 -0.24 -8.09
N SER A 175 -23.48 0.28 -9.16
CA SER A 175 -22.40 1.28 -9.10
C SER A 175 -22.73 2.52 -8.25
N PHE A 176 -24.00 2.95 -8.22
CA PHE A 176 -24.42 4.10 -7.42
C PHE A 176 -24.40 3.79 -5.92
N PHE A 177 -24.97 2.66 -5.51
CA PHE A 177 -24.95 2.24 -4.10
C PHE A 177 -23.53 1.89 -3.65
N TYR A 178 -22.72 1.32 -4.52
CA TYR A 178 -21.30 1.06 -4.24
C TYR A 178 -20.54 2.36 -3.91
N MET A 179 -20.71 3.38 -4.74
CA MET A 179 -20.09 4.70 -4.48
C MET A 179 -20.64 5.34 -3.20
N TYR A 180 -21.97 5.36 -3.04
CA TYR A 180 -22.59 5.95 -1.85
C TYR A 180 -22.10 5.31 -0.55
N ARG A 181 -22.12 3.98 -0.47
CA ARG A 181 -21.64 3.24 0.70
C ARG A 181 -20.14 3.43 0.92
N GLY A 182 -19.33 3.45 -0.15
CA GLY A 182 -17.90 3.71 -0.05
C GLY A 182 -17.54 5.10 0.46
N LEU A 183 -18.41 6.10 0.19
CA LEU A 183 -18.24 7.47 0.70
C LEU A 183 -18.78 7.62 2.13
N ALA A 184 -19.81 6.83 2.50
CA ALA A 184 -20.51 6.94 3.78
C ALA A 184 -20.03 5.95 4.86
N GLY A 185 -19.05 5.06 4.55
CA GLY A 185 -18.57 4.03 5.50
C GLY A 185 -19.50 2.83 5.64
N GLY A 186 -20.25 2.49 4.59
CA GLY A 186 -21.23 1.42 4.61
C GLY A 186 -20.69 0.02 4.30
N TYR A 187 -19.38 -0.16 4.18
CA TYR A 187 -18.72 -1.45 3.98
C TYR A 187 -17.81 -1.77 5.15
N PRO A 188 -17.82 -3.01 5.67
CA PRO A 188 -16.77 -3.45 6.57
C PRO A 188 -15.47 -3.59 5.79
N GLY A 189 -14.40 -2.99 6.32
CA GLY A 189 -13.02 -3.18 5.87
C GLY A 189 -12.32 -4.21 6.72
N ARG A 190 -11.48 -5.04 6.11
CA ARG A 190 -10.70 -6.06 6.82
C ARG A 190 -9.28 -6.16 6.30
N PHE A 191 -8.38 -6.51 7.19
CA PHE A 191 -7.05 -6.98 6.79
C PHE A 191 -7.14 -8.40 6.27
N ALA A 192 -6.44 -8.67 5.18
CA ALA A 192 -6.29 -10.00 4.61
C ALA A 192 -4.81 -10.27 4.35
N LEU A 193 -4.34 -11.43 4.77
CA LEU A 193 -3.01 -11.94 4.44
C LEU A 193 -3.14 -12.99 3.34
N VAL A 194 -2.61 -12.70 2.17
CA VAL A 194 -2.71 -13.55 0.98
C VAL A 194 -1.33 -13.80 0.36
N PRO A 195 -1.12 -14.93 -0.35
CA PRO A 195 0.11 -15.11 -1.13
C PRO A 195 0.30 -13.97 -2.14
N TYR A 196 1.47 -13.33 -2.15
CA TYR A 196 1.74 -12.18 -3.02
C TYR A 196 1.60 -12.49 -4.51
N VAL A 197 1.81 -13.74 -4.92
CA VAL A 197 1.59 -14.18 -6.31
C VAL A 197 0.18 -13.89 -6.82
N GLN A 198 -0.84 -13.94 -5.95
CA GLN A 198 -2.22 -13.60 -6.32
C GLN A 198 -2.33 -12.11 -6.68
N LYS A 199 -1.65 -11.23 -5.92
CA LYS A 199 -1.62 -9.80 -6.18
C LYS A 199 -0.82 -9.43 -7.44
N ILE A 200 0.26 -10.14 -7.73
CA ILE A 200 0.98 -10.01 -9.00
C ILE A 200 0.05 -10.37 -10.18
N GLN A 201 -0.71 -11.45 -10.07
CA GLN A 201 -1.66 -11.85 -11.12
C GLN A 201 -2.76 -10.79 -11.31
N GLU A 202 -3.31 -10.29 -10.23
CA GLU A 202 -4.34 -9.25 -10.25
C GLU A 202 -3.80 -7.97 -10.91
N TYR A 203 -2.77 -7.37 -10.35
CA TYR A 203 -2.31 -6.04 -10.78
C TYR A 203 -1.49 -6.05 -12.07
N SER A 204 -0.51 -6.95 -12.21
CA SER A 204 0.35 -6.96 -13.41
C SER A 204 -0.29 -7.64 -14.61
N HIS A 205 -1.02 -8.75 -14.39
CA HIS A 205 -1.52 -9.54 -15.53
C HIS A 205 -2.94 -9.18 -15.92
N MET A 206 -3.88 -9.05 -14.97
CA MET A 206 -5.28 -8.76 -15.29
C MET A 206 -5.53 -7.25 -15.47
N GLU A 207 -5.04 -6.43 -14.54
CA GLU A 207 -5.25 -4.98 -14.57
C GLU A 207 -4.20 -4.23 -15.39
N ASN A 208 -3.04 -4.83 -15.58
CA ASN A 208 -1.95 -4.27 -16.37
C ASN A 208 -1.44 -2.93 -15.82
N ARG A 209 -1.20 -2.89 -14.51
CA ARG A 209 -0.72 -1.71 -13.78
C ARG A 209 0.80 -1.75 -13.63
N ASP A 210 1.41 -0.60 -13.70
CA ASP A 210 2.77 -0.38 -13.21
C ASP A 210 2.76 -0.52 -11.69
N MET A 211 3.84 -1.04 -11.11
CA MET A 211 3.97 -1.17 -9.66
C MET A 211 5.27 -0.53 -9.19
N TRP A 212 5.18 0.22 -8.12
CA TRP A 212 6.32 0.70 -7.37
C TRP A 212 6.44 -0.08 -6.07
N GLU A 213 7.63 -0.51 -5.75
CA GLU A 213 7.95 -1.28 -4.56
C GLU A 213 8.93 -0.47 -3.70
N TYR A 214 8.54 -0.13 -2.48
CA TYR A 214 9.28 0.69 -1.54
C TYR A 214 9.69 -0.18 -0.35
N THR A 215 10.98 -0.50 -0.24
CA THR A 215 11.49 -1.24 0.90
C THR A 215 11.49 -0.35 2.13
N LEU A 216 10.86 -0.81 3.21
CA LEU A 216 10.81 -0.08 4.47
C LEU A 216 12.05 -0.42 5.32
N ASP A 217 12.63 0.61 5.92
CA ASP A 217 13.72 0.51 6.87
C ASP A 217 13.17 0.17 8.27
N LEU A 218 12.73 -1.08 8.42
CA LEU A 218 12.22 -1.61 9.67
C LEU A 218 13.16 -2.70 10.20
N GLU A 219 13.49 -2.61 11.48
CA GLU A 219 14.22 -3.66 12.17
C GLU A 219 13.38 -4.92 12.37
N GLN A 220 14.03 -6.07 12.63
CA GLN A 220 13.31 -7.33 12.86
C GLN A 220 12.33 -7.23 14.05
N SER A 221 12.71 -6.52 15.09
CA SER A 221 11.86 -6.29 16.27
C SER A 221 10.61 -5.49 15.93
N GLU A 222 10.72 -4.50 15.02
CA GLU A 222 9.59 -3.69 14.54
C GLU A 222 8.66 -4.53 13.65
N LEU A 223 9.24 -5.36 12.76
CA LEU A 223 8.46 -6.32 11.97
C LEU A 223 7.70 -7.32 12.84
N ASP A 224 8.31 -7.80 13.91
CA ASP A 224 7.67 -8.73 14.84
C ASP A 224 6.45 -8.07 15.52
N TRP A 225 6.54 -6.79 15.90
CA TRP A 225 5.40 -6.02 16.42
C TRP A 225 4.25 -5.93 15.41
N LEU A 226 4.58 -5.60 14.17
CA LEU A 226 3.60 -5.49 13.10
C LEU A 226 2.89 -6.82 12.84
N ILE A 227 3.65 -7.92 12.77
CA ILE A 227 3.09 -9.24 12.47
C ILE A 227 2.25 -9.76 13.63
N ASP A 228 2.72 -9.61 14.89
CA ASP A 228 1.96 -10.02 16.06
C ASP A 228 0.63 -9.27 16.15
N HIS A 229 0.66 -7.95 15.85
CA HIS A 229 -0.57 -7.14 15.83
C HIS A 229 -1.50 -7.49 14.64
N LEU A 230 -0.93 -7.82 13.48
CA LEU A 230 -1.73 -8.27 12.34
C LEU A 230 -2.55 -9.53 12.65
N TRP A 231 -2.03 -10.41 13.52
CA TRP A 231 -2.80 -11.54 14.04
C TRP A 231 -3.99 -11.09 14.91
N GLU A 232 -3.81 -10.07 15.75
CA GLU A 232 -4.88 -9.52 16.59
C GLU A 232 -6.02 -8.90 15.76
N LEU A 233 -5.67 -8.41 14.57
CA LEU A 233 -6.62 -7.82 13.60
C LEU A 233 -7.30 -8.85 12.70
N LYS A 234 -6.96 -10.14 12.83
CA LYS A 234 -7.60 -11.19 12.05
C LYS A 234 -9.09 -11.22 12.35
N ASP A 235 -9.89 -11.17 11.27
CA ASP A 235 -11.36 -11.17 11.30
C ASP A 235 -12.02 -9.93 11.97
N ILE A 236 -11.25 -8.91 12.31
CA ILE A 236 -11.74 -7.66 12.88
C ILE A 236 -12.23 -6.72 11.78
N ASN A 237 -13.38 -6.11 12.02
CA ASN A 237 -14.01 -5.16 11.11
C ASN A 237 -13.64 -3.72 11.48
N PHE A 238 -13.48 -2.93 10.41
CA PHE A 238 -13.38 -1.48 10.46
C PHE A 238 -14.43 -0.90 9.50
N ASP A 239 -14.87 0.31 9.71
CA ASP A 239 -15.58 1.04 8.66
C ASP A 239 -14.61 1.40 7.54
N TYR A 240 -15.03 1.19 6.28
CA TYR A 240 -14.23 1.51 5.11
C TYR A 240 -14.76 2.73 4.39
N TYR A 241 -13.91 3.74 4.21
CA TYR A 241 -14.23 4.96 3.48
C TYR A 241 -13.24 5.14 2.32
N PHE A 242 -13.74 5.53 1.12
CA PHE A 242 -12.88 5.64 -0.07
C PHE A 242 -11.78 6.71 0.06
N PHE A 243 -12.07 7.81 0.76
CA PHE A 243 -11.19 8.97 0.87
C PHE A 243 -10.74 9.30 2.30
N ASP A 244 -10.92 8.40 3.24
CA ASP A 244 -10.53 8.62 4.62
C ASP A 244 -9.91 7.33 5.20
N GLU A 245 -10.65 6.50 5.89
CA GLU A 245 -10.19 5.28 6.53
C GLU A 245 -10.05 4.12 5.49
N ASN A 246 -9.21 4.31 4.49
CA ASN A 246 -8.98 3.37 3.39
C ASN A 246 -7.72 2.50 3.59
N CYS A 247 -7.28 1.80 2.54
CA CYS A 247 -6.10 0.95 2.61
C CYS A 247 -4.83 1.71 3.00
N SER A 248 -4.68 2.97 2.56
CA SER A 248 -3.53 3.82 2.85
C SER A 248 -3.44 4.13 4.33
N PHE A 249 -4.54 4.61 4.91
CA PHE A 249 -4.65 4.93 6.32
C PHE A 249 -4.33 3.70 7.20
N ARG A 250 -4.99 2.58 6.94
CA ARG A 250 -4.84 1.36 7.75
C ARG A 250 -3.44 0.74 7.68
N LEU A 251 -2.76 0.84 6.54
CA LEU A 251 -1.38 0.35 6.43
C LEU A 251 -0.40 1.25 7.20
N LEU A 252 -0.63 2.57 7.24
CA LEU A 252 0.20 3.45 8.06
C LEU A 252 -0.03 3.21 9.55
N GLU A 253 -1.25 2.91 9.99
CA GLU A 253 -1.51 2.49 11.38
C GLU A 253 -0.69 1.24 11.76
N LEU A 254 -0.58 0.24 10.85
CA LEU A 254 0.29 -0.92 11.10
C LEU A 254 1.77 -0.55 11.22
N VAL A 255 2.25 0.40 10.42
CA VAL A 255 3.64 0.89 10.52
C VAL A 255 3.83 1.68 11.82
N GLU A 256 2.84 2.43 12.28
CA GLU A 256 2.87 3.11 13.57
C GLU A 256 2.95 2.11 14.76
N VAL A 257 2.30 0.95 14.66
CA VAL A 257 2.49 -0.11 15.67
C VAL A 257 3.92 -0.63 15.68
N ALA A 258 4.56 -0.76 14.50
CA ALA A 258 5.95 -1.17 14.41
C ALA A 258 6.90 -0.10 14.99
N ARG A 259 6.72 1.16 14.59
CA ARG A 259 7.54 2.33 14.98
C ARG A 259 6.67 3.44 15.58
N PRO A 260 6.26 3.31 16.85
CA PRO A 260 5.36 4.27 17.48
C PRO A 260 6.00 5.65 17.60
N GLY A 261 5.18 6.68 17.47
CA GLY A 261 5.61 8.07 17.51
C GLY A 261 6.27 8.56 16.22
N SER A 262 6.15 7.81 15.12
CA SER A 262 6.58 8.26 13.79
C SER A 262 5.63 9.31 13.20
N GLU A 263 4.46 9.52 13.79
CA GLU A 263 3.45 10.53 13.41
C GLU A 263 3.06 10.47 11.93
N LEU A 264 3.01 9.26 11.38
CA LEU A 264 2.70 9.03 9.95
C LEU A 264 1.29 9.49 9.58
N LEU A 265 0.37 9.45 10.53
CA LEU A 265 -1.04 9.80 10.30
C LEU A 265 -1.32 11.30 10.50
N SER A 266 -0.38 12.06 11.04
CA SER A 266 -0.61 13.47 11.42
C SER A 266 -0.89 14.40 10.23
N GLU A 267 -0.43 14.05 9.04
CA GLU A 267 -0.58 14.84 7.83
C GLU A 267 -1.75 14.38 6.93
N LEU A 268 -2.38 13.26 7.28
CA LEU A 268 -3.42 12.62 6.48
C LEU A 268 -4.84 13.18 6.77
N ARG A 269 -5.00 14.50 6.85
CA ARG A 269 -6.26 15.11 7.31
C ARG A 269 -7.33 15.29 6.24
N PHE A 270 -6.99 15.24 4.97
CA PHE A 270 -7.91 15.56 3.87
C PHE A 270 -7.76 14.57 2.73
N ALA A 271 -8.79 13.80 2.43
CA ALA A 271 -8.88 12.92 1.27
C ALA A 271 -7.61 12.07 1.02
N GLU A 272 -7.54 10.96 1.70
CA GLU A 272 -6.40 10.04 1.62
C GLU A 272 -6.37 9.31 0.29
N VAL A 273 -5.37 9.65 -0.52
CA VAL A 273 -5.07 8.90 -1.73
C VAL A 273 -3.80 8.05 -1.53
N PRO A 274 -3.72 6.89 -2.16
CA PRO A 274 -2.64 5.93 -1.92
C PRO A 274 -1.21 6.47 -2.08
N VAL A 275 -1.00 7.51 -2.89
CA VAL A 275 0.32 8.15 -3.01
C VAL A 275 0.75 8.89 -1.73
N ASN A 276 -0.19 9.35 -0.91
CA ASN A 276 0.13 10.02 0.35
C ASN A 276 0.74 9.06 1.37
N THR A 277 0.38 7.77 1.33
CA THR A 277 1.06 6.73 2.13
C THR A 277 2.57 6.73 1.83
N VAL A 278 2.93 6.77 0.54
CA VAL A 278 4.34 6.79 0.12
C VAL A 278 5.03 8.06 0.60
N ARG A 279 4.37 9.23 0.44
CA ARG A 279 4.91 10.53 0.88
C ARG A 279 5.15 10.55 2.39
N ALA A 280 4.17 10.13 3.19
CA ALA A 280 4.29 10.09 4.65
C ALA A 280 5.49 9.22 5.09
N LEU A 281 5.71 8.08 4.45
CA LEU A 281 6.86 7.21 4.73
C LEU A 281 8.19 7.80 4.26
N ASP A 282 8.19 8.49 3.12
CA ASP A 282 9.40 9.14 2.56
C ASP A 282 9.84 10.35 3.39
N GLU A 283 8.90 11.17 3.84
CA GLU A 283 9.15 12.35 4.69
C GLU A 283 9.68 12.00 6.09
N ARG A 284 9.46 10.76 6.53
CA ARG A 284 9.98 10.22 7.80
C ARG A 284 11.21 9.32 7.62
N ASP A 285 11.83 9.31 6.42
CA ASP A 285 13.01 8.49 6.10
C ASP A 285 12.80 6.98 6.36
N ILE A 286 11.55 6.49 6.23
CA ILE A 286 11.22 5.07 6.43
C ILE A 286 11.43 4.26 5.15
N ILE A 287 11.65 4.89 4.00
CA ILE A 287 11.90 4.22 2.72
C ILE A 287 13.40 4.11 2.47
N SER A 288 13.94 2.88 2.47
CA SER A 288 15.36 2.62 2.20
C SER A 288 15.68 2.45 0.72
N SER A 289 14.77 1.89 -0.07
CA SER A 289 14.98 1.69 -1.52
C SER A 289 13.67 1.70 -2.30
N ARG A 290 13.78 1.95 -3.62
CA ARG A 290 12.66 2.02 -4.56
C ARG A 290 12.94 1.12 -5.76
N HIS A 291 11.95 0.32 -6.14
CA HIS A 291 12.02 -0.53 -7.31
C HIS A 291 10.78 -0.34 -8.18
N TYR A 292 10.98 -0.09 -9.47
CA TYR A 292 9.91 0.03 -10.45
C TYR A 292 9.71 -1.29 -11.19
N ARG A 293 8.49 -1.78 -11.22
CA ARG A 293 8.06 -2.95 -11.99
C ARG A 293 7.08 -2.50 -13.07
N PRO A 294 7.48 -2.50 -14.34
CA PRO A 294 6.61 -2.10 -15.44
C PRO A 294 5.44 -3.06 -15.64
N SER A 295 4.31 -2.52 -16.08
CA SER A 295 3.18 -3.31 -16.57
C SER A 295 3.53 -4.07 -17.84
N LYS A 296 2.73 -5.08 -18.18
CA LYS A 296 2.94 -5.86 -19.41
C LYS A 296 2.79 -5.02 -20.69
N SER A 297 1.98 -3.95 -20.65
CA SER A 297 1.89 -3.01 -21.77
C SER A 297 3.14 -2.16 -21.93
N VAL A 298 3.74 -1.70 -20.83
CA VAL A 298 5.00 -0.94 -20.86
C VAL A 298 6.15 -1.84 -21.34
N GLU A 299 6.25 -3.08 -20.85
CA GLU A 299 7.22 -4.06 -21.34
C GLU A 299 7.07 -4.28 -22.87
N LEU A 300 5.83 -4.45 -23.34
CA LEU A 300 5.52 -4.62 -24.76
C LEU A 300 5.89 -3.38 -25.57
N ASP A 301 5.53 -2.18 -25.09
CA ASP A 301 5.82 -0.93 -25.79
C ASP A 301 7.33 -0.67 -25.91
N ASN A 302 8.08 -0.98 -24.86
CA ASN A 302 9.53 -0.85 -24.85
C ASN A 302 10.21 -1.82 -25.86
N LEU A 303 9.72 -3.03 -25.98
CA LEU A 303 10.18 -3.95 -27.03
C LEU A 303 9.82 -3.45 -28.42
N ARG A 304 8.57 -3.01 -28.60
CA ARG A 304 8.06 -2.49 -29.87
C ARG A 304 8.83 -1.29 -30.40
N LYS A 305 9.29 -0.40 -29.52
CA LYS A 305 10.10 0.79 -29.86
C LYS A 305 11.46 0.44 -30.51
N GLN A 306 11.93 -0.79 -30.37
CA GLN A 306 13.16 -1.27 -31.01
C GLN A 306 12.94 -1.68 -32.48
N LEU A 307 11.69 -1.73 -32.93
CA LEU A 307 11.29 -2.13 -34.29
C LEU A 307 10.84 -0.90 -35.09
N ASP A 308 11.14 -0.89 -36.37
CA ASP A 308 10.57 0.07 -37.32
C ASP A 308 9.08 -0.22 -37.62
N GLY A 309 8.42 0.67 -38.38
CA GLY A 309 6.99 0.55 -38.66
C GLY A 309 6.61 -0.71 -39.45
N ALA A 310 7.46 -1.19 -40.38
CA ALA A 310 7.21 -2.43 -41.16
C ALA A 310 7.36 -3.65 -40.26
N GLN A 311 8.40 -3.69 -39.45
CA GLN A 311 8.67 -4.74 -38.48
C GLN A 311 7.58 -4.84 -37.41
N GLN A 312 7.08 -3.68 -36.89
CA GLN A 312 5.96 -3.64 -35.95
C GLN A 312 4.68 -4.22 -36.56
N LYS A 313 4.40 -3.89 -37.83
CA LYS A 313 3.25 -4.45 -38.54
C LYS A 313 3.36 -5.96 -38.74
N LEU A 314 4.56 -6.44 -39.08
CA LEU A 314 4.81 -7.87 -39.23
C LEU A 314 4.73 -8.60 -37.87
N ALA A 315 5.26 -8.05 -36.82
CA ALA A 315 5.14 -8.60 -35.45
C ALA A 315 3.67 -8.70 -34.98
N ARG A 316 2.83 -7.72 -35.35
CA ARG A 316 1.39 -7.78 -35.09
C ARG A 316 0.73 -8.88 -35.94
N GLY A 317 1.09 -8.99 -37.21
CA GLY A 317 0.60 -10.08 -38.09
C GLY A 317 0.96 -11.47 -37.53
N LEU A 318 2.17 -11.65 -36.98
CA LEU A 318 2.58 -12.91 -36.34
C LEU A 318 1.68 -13.27 -35.14
N ALA A 319 1.16 -12.31 -34.39
CA ALA A 319 0.23 -12.59 -33.32
C ALA A 319 -1.13 -13.12 -33.81
N GLU A 320 -1.54 -12.72 -34.98
CA GLU A 320 -2.77 -13.19 -35.67
C GLU A 320 -2.54 -14.51 -36.40
N ASP A 321 -1.42 -14.63 -37.11
CA ASP A 321 -1.00 -15.81 -37.85
C ASP A 321 0.50 -16.11 -37.61
N PRO A 322 0.83 -17.03 -36.71
CA PRO A 322 2.22 -17.47 -36.45
C PRO A 322 2.89 -18.09 -37.68
N GLY A 323 2.12 -18.54 -38.71
CA GLY A 323 2.66 -19.06 -39.97
C GLY A 323 3.47 -18.01 -40.75
N LEU A 324 3.27 -16.74 -40.53
CA LEU A 324 4.07 -15.65 -41.09
C LEU A 324 5.56 -15.72 -40.72
N ALA A 325 5.94 -16.53 -39.72
CA ALA A 325 7.34 -16.83 -39.41
C ALA A 325 8.08 -17.53 -40.59
N GLU A 326 7.34 -18.20 -41.45
CA GLU A 326 7.88 -18.85 -42.68
C GLU A 326 7.95 -17.89 -43.86
N SER A 327 7.42 -16.69 -43.75
CA SER A 327 7.39 -15.70 -44.85
C SER A 327 8.79 -15.21 -45.21
N PRO A 328 9.04 -14.89 -46.49
CA PRO A 328 10.30 -14.28 -46.93
C PRO A 328 10.61 -12.96 -46.17
N ALA A 329 9.58 -12.17 -45.85
CA ALA A 329 9.72 -10.91 -45.15
C ALA A 329 10.28 -11.12 -43.74
N PHE A 330 9.78 -12.10 -42.98
CA PHE A 330 10.30 -12.41 -41.64
C PHE A 330 11.71 -13.02 -41.69
N LYS A 331 11.94 -13.97 -42.64
CA LYS A 331 13.25 -14.65 -42.80
C LYS A 331 14.36 -13.72 -43.26
N ALA A 332 14.04 -12.63 -43.95
CA ALA A 332 15.02 -11.63 -44.40
C ALA A 332 15.53 -10.74 -43.27
N GLU A 333 14.80 -10.67 -42.13
CA GLU A 333 15.21 -9.86 -41.02
C GLU A 333 16.39 -10.48 -40.24
N PRO A 334 17.26 -9.66 -39.66
CA PRO A 334 18.32 -10.13 -38.77
C PRO A 334 17.77 -10.98 -37.64
N GLU A 335 18.54 -11.94 -37.15
CA GLU A 335 18.09 -12.89 -36.15
C GLU A 335 17.67 -12.19 -34.83
N ALA A 336 18.40 -11.17 -34.40
CA ALA A 336 18.04 -10.36 -33.23
C ALA A 336 16.69 -9.62 -33.44
N THR A 337 16.45 -9.08 -34.63
CA THR A 337 15.17 -8.42 -34.95
C THR A 337 14.02 -9.42 -34.96
N ARG A 338 14.23 -10.62 -35.52
CA ARG A 338 13.24 -11.73 -35.51
C ARG A 338 12.90 -12.13 -34.05
N ALA A 339 13.90 -12.17 -33.18
CA ALA A 339 13.69 -12.47 -31.76
C ALA A 339 12.81 -11.41 -31.08
N ILE A 340 13.07 -10.12 -31.34
CA ILE A 340 12.24 -9.02 -30.83
C ILE A 340 10.82 -9.11 -31.38
N MET A 341 10.64 -9.36 -32.71
CA MET A 341 9.34 -9.47 -33.32
C MET A 341 8.52 -10.64 -32.76
N ALA A 342 9.14 -11.80 -32.55
CA ALA A 342 8.50 -12.95 -31.90
C ALA A 342 8.09 -12.64 -30.45
N ALA A 343 8.95 -11.98 -29.69
CA ALA A 343 8.68 -11.55 -28.33
C ALA A 343 7.53 -10.53 -28.27
N VAL A 344 7.48 -9.57 -29.19
CA VAL A 344 6.38 -8.59 -29.33
C VAL A 344 5.08 -9.31 -29.66
N ALA A 345 5.07 -10.22 -30.64
CA ALA A 345 3.88 -10.97 -31.03
C ALA A 345 3.32 -11.81 -29.87
N TYR A 346 4.18 -12.53 -29.16
CA TYR A 346 3.79 -13.34 -28.00
C TYR A 346 3.20 -12.50 -26.84
N ARG A 347 3.84 -11.37 -26.51
CA ARG A 347 3.33 -10.48 -25.46
C ARG A 347 2.03 -9.79 -25.89
N TYR A 348 1.91 -9.43 -27.17
CA TYR A 348 0.72 -8.79 -27.70
C TYR A 348 -0.51 -9.70 -27.59
N ILE A 349 -0.45 -10.96 -28.06
CA ILE A 349 -1.57 -11.89 -27.95
C ILE A 349 -1.96 -12.15 -26.49
N ARG A 350 -0.98 -12.25 -25.59
CA ARG A 350 -1.23 -12.45 -24.16
C ARG A 350 -1.86 -11.24 -23.50
N LEU A 351 -1.46 -10.03 -23.87
CA LEU A 351 -2.02 -8.80 -23.34
C LEU A 351 -3.45 -8.58 -23.85
N THR A 352 -3.71 -8.83 -25.12
CA THR A 352 -5.03 -8.64 -25.74
C THR A 352 -6.08 -9.57 -25.14
N HIS A 353 -5.73 -10.83 -24.89
CA HIS A 353 -6.64 -11.84 -24.36
C HIS A 353 -6.47 -12.10 -22.84
N ARG A 354 -5.94 -11.13 -22.07
CA ARG A 354 -5.60 -11.34 -20.66
C ARG A 354 -6.81 -11.55 -19.73
N ARG A 355 -7.99 -11.04 -20.13
CA ARG A 355 -9.25 -11.12 -19.35
C ARG A 355 -10.25 -12.12 -19.90
N GLU A 356 -9.97 -12.65 -21.09
CA GLU A 356 -10.86 -13.58 -21.75
C GLU A 356 -10.50 -15.02 -21.40
N GLU A 357 -11.49 -15.90 -21.42
CA GLU A 357 -11.25 -17.32 -21.39
C GLU A 357 -10.45 -17.72 -22.65
N ARG A 358 -9.37 -18.45 -22.49
CA ARG A 358 -8.51 -18.82 -23.62
C ARG A 358 -9.22 -19.82 -24.51
N THR A 359 -9.61 -19.37 -25.69
CA THR A 359 -10.08 -20.28 -26.72
C THR A 359 -8.94 -21.21 -27.20
N PRO A 360 -9.26 -22.41 -27.72
CA PRO A 360 -8.26 -23.33 -28.29
C PRO A 360 -7.39 -22.67 -29.38
N GLU A 361 -7.94 -21.75 -30.15
CA GLU A 361 -7.24 -21.01 -31.21
C GLU A 361 -6.21 -20.04 -30.63
N VAL A 362 -6.58 -19.29 -29.61
CA VAL A 362 -5.66 -18.38 -28.89
C VAL A 362 -4.55 -19.17 -28.20
N ALA A 363 -4.89 -20.31 -27.58
CA ALA A 363 -3.92 -21.20 -26.94
C ALA A 363 -2.91 -21.75 -27.99
N LYS A 364 -3.40 -22.22 -29.14
CA LYS A 364 -2.57 -22.75 -30.24
C LYS A 364 -1.62 -21.68 -30.77
N ARG A 365 -2.11 -20.46 -31.05
CA ARG A 365 -1.27 -19.33 -31.52
C ARG A 365 -0.23 -18.94 -30.46
N SER A 366 -0.64 -18.83 -29.21
CA SER A 366 0.28 -18.51 -28.11
C SER A 366 1.40 -19.55 -27.97
N PHE A 367 1.07 -20.84 -28.10
CA PHE A 367 2.04 -21.91 -28.05
C PHE A 367 3.00 -21.89 -29.27
N ALA A 368 2.50 -21.64 -30.46
CA ALA A 368 3.34 -21.51 -31.67
C ALA A 368 4.32 -20.34 -31.54
N LEU A 369 3.87 -19.19 -31.05
CA LEU A 369 4.74 -18.03 -30.80
C LEU A 369 5.77 -18.30 -29.70
N LEU A 370 5.41 -19.01 -28.62
CA LEU A 370 6.35 -19.43 -27.58
C LEU A 370 7.43 -20.37 -28.17
N THR A 371 7.03 -21.30 -29.02
CA THR A 371 7.97 -22.21 -29.73
C THR A 371 8.91 -21.42 -30.64
N LEU A 372 8.38 -20.44 -31.42
CA LEU A 372 9.19 -19.53 -32.23
C LEU A 372 10.20 -18.75 -31.38
N MET A 373 9.77 -18.16 -30.27
CA MET A 373 10.67 -17.45 -29.36
C MET A 373 11.79 -18.35 -28.84
N ASN A 374 11.47 -19.58 -28.45
CA ASN A 374 12.46 -20.52 -27.93
C ASN A 374 13.43 -21.05 -29.01
N SER A 375 13.09 -20.93 -30.30
CA SER A 375 13.98 -21.27 -31.40
C SER A 375 14.93 -20.14 -31.82
N LEU A 376 14.75 -18.93 -31.25
CA LEU A 376 15.54 -17.74 -31.52
C LEU A 376 16.34 -17.37 -30.28
N PRO A 377 17.42 -16.56 -30.41
CA PRO A 377 18.10 -15.99 -29.24
C PRO A 377 17.13 -15.21 -28.36
N ALA A 378 17.45 -15.05 -27.08
CA ALA A 378 16.65 -14.21 -26.19
C ALA A 378 16.60 -12.78 -26.74
N ALA A 379 15.39 -12.22 -26.84
CA ALA A 379 15.22 -10.83 -27.24
C ALA A 379 15.95 -9.93 -26.22
N PRO A 380 16.73 -8.94 -26.69
CA PRO A 380 17.43 -8.05 -25.78
C PRO A 380 16.41 -7.28 -24.91
N VAL A 381 16.70 -7.19 -23.63
CA VAL A 381 15.92 -6.37 -22.71
C VAL A 381 16.25 -4.91 -23.01
N PRO A 382 15.27 -4.06 -23.36
CA PRO A 382 15.54 -2.67 -23.62
C PRO A 382 16.09 -1.98 -22.38
N GLU A 383 17.14 -1.18 -22.55
CA GLU A 383 17.53 -0.22 -21.52
C GLU A 383 16.44 0.88 -21.45
N THR A 384 15.63 0.83 -20.44
CA THR A 384 14.59 1.85 -20.21
C THR A 384 14.90 2.61 -18.95
N ARG A 385 14.83 3.94 -19.03
CA ARG A 385 14.86 4.77 -17.85
C ARG A 385 13.57 4.54 -17.06
N ASN A 386 13.69 4.26 -15.77
CA ASN A 386 12.53 4.21 -14.90
C ASN A 386 11.79 5.56 -14.95
N PRO A 387 10.46 5.55 -14.94
CA PRO A 387 9.70 6.78 -14.80
C PRO A 387 10.01 7.45 -13.46
N GLU A 388 9.64 8.73 -13.32
CA GLU A 388 9.68 9.37 -12.01
C GLU A 388 8.63 8.73 -11.10
N PRO A 389 8.95 8.54 -9.82
CA PRO A 389 8.07 7.86 -8.90
C PRO A 389 6.83 8.72 -8.53
N PRO A 390 5.70 8.07 -8.19
CA PRO A 390 4.41 8.75 -7.96
C PRO A 390 4.44 9.79 -6.85
N GLU A 391 5.23 9.60 -5.80
CA GLU A 391 5.34 10.55 -4.69
C GLU A 391 5.94 11.90 -5.10
N LYS A 392 6.68 11.95 -6.22
CA LYS A 392 7.18 13.19 -6.83
C LYS A 392 6.18 13.86 -7.79
N GLY A 393 4.98 13.28 -7.92
CA GLY A 393 3.89 13.85 -8.69
C GLY A 393 3.30 15.11 -8.03
N HIS A 394 2.24 15.64 -8.66
CA HIS A 394 1.51 16.78 -8.10
C HIS A 394 0.81 16.43 -6.78
N GLY A 395 0.48 17.44 -5.98
CA GLY A 395 -0.29 17.28 -4.75
C GLY A 395 -1.72 16.83 -5.01
N THR A 396 -2.39 16.37 -3.96
CA THR A 396 -3.78 15.90 -4.01
C THR A 396 -4.79 17.03 -3.87
N GLN A 397 -4.31 18.23 -3.54
CA GLN A 397 -5.10 19.45 -3.41
C GLN A 397 -4.45 20.58 -4.21
N MET A 398 -5.27 21.44 -4.79
CA MET A 398 -4.83 22.63 -5.49
C MET A 398 -5.74 23.82 -5.17
N LEU A 399 -5.13 24.94 -4.84
CA LEU A 399 -5.80 26.24 -4.79
C LEU A 399 -5.25 27.10 -5.93
N GLY A 400 -6.13 27.49 -6.85
CA GLY A 400 -5.79 28.30 -8.00
C GLY A 400 -6.45 29.68 -7.93
N VAL A 401 -5.73 30.71 -8.35
CA VAL A 401 -6.28 32.06 -8.56
C VAL A 401 -6.04 32.43 -10.00
N SER A 402 -7.07 32.82 -10.69
CA SER A 402 -6.97 33.28 -12.07
C SER A 402 -7.78 34.56 -12.30
N GLY A 403 -7.47 35.25 -13.34
CA GLY A 403 -8.23 36.43 -13.81
C GLY A 403 -8.20 36.48 -15.31
N GLY A 404 -9.24 37.02 -15.89
CA GLY A 404 -9.36 37.10 -17.34
C GLY A 404 -10.37 38.14 -17.78
N GLN A 405 -10.27 38.40 -19.08
CA GLN A 405 -11.19 39.27 -19.81
C GLN A 405 -11.84 38.43 -20.91
N ARG A 406 -13.14 38.52 -21.03
CA ARG A 406 -13.87 37.84 -22.09
C ARG A 406 -14.39 38.91 -23.08
N GLU A 407 -14.21 38.70 -24.36
CA GLU A 407 -14.64 39.62 -25.39
C GLU A 407 -16.15 39.86 -25.29
N GLY A 408 -16.57 41.14 -25.06
CA GLY A 408 -17.96 41.53 -24.86
C GLY A 408 -18.54 41.27 -23.46
N GLU A 409 -17.76 40.80 -22.50
CA GLU A 409 -18.13 40.60 -21.10
C GLU A 409 -17.21 41.40 -20.15
N GLN A 410 -17.60 41.45 -18.86
CA GLN A 410 -16.80 42.12 -17.83
C GLN A 410 -15.57 41.31 -17.45
N ASP A 411 -14.56 41.98 -16.93
CA ASP A 411 -13.42 41.37 -16.32
C ASP A 411 -13.85 40.46 -15.16
N PHE A 412 -13.14 39.36 -14.96
CA PHE A 412 -13.47 38.42 -13.91
C PHE A 412 -12.21 37.95 -13.14
N GLY A 413 -12.40 37.62 -11.87
CA GLY A 413 -11.46 36.88 -11.04
C GLY A 413 -12.05 35.52 -10.63
N GLU A 414 -11.23 34.53 -10.60
CA GLU A 414 -11.63 33.18 -10.17
C GLU A 414 -10.76 32.67 -9.03
N LEU A 415 -11.40 31.98 -8.11
CA LEU A 415 -10.77 31.13 -7.11
C LEU A 415 -11.20 29.69 -7.36
N THR A 416 -10.25 28.84 -7.66
CA THR A 416 -10.48 27.41 -7.93
C THR A 416 -9.88 26.56 -6.81
N TYR A 417 -10.67 25.64 -6.25
CA TYR A 417 -10.21 24.60 -5.34
C TYR A 417 -10.47 23.25 -5.95
N ARG A 418 -9.42 22.44 -6.08
CA ARG A 418 -9.49 21.06 -6.57
C ARG A 418 -8.99 20.08 -5.51
N LEU A 419 -9.73 19.01 -5.34
CA LEU A 419 -9.40 17.92 -4.40
C LEU A 419 -9.41 16.60 -5.13
N THR A 420 -8.41 15.77 -4.87
CA THR A 420 -8.26 14.44 -5.50
C THR A 420 -8.44 14.51 -7.03
N TYR A 421 -7.49 15.13 -7.69
CA TYR A 421 -7.54 15.38 -9.13
C TYR A 421 -6.30 14.87 -9.85
N HIS A 422 -6.42 14.67 -11.15
CA HIS A 422 -5.33 14.55 -12.11
C HIS A 422 -5.79 15.11 -13.45
N ASP A 423 -5.05 16.06 -14.00
CA ASP A 423 -5.37 16.73 -15.25
C ASP A 423 -4.40 16.30 -16.37
N LEU A 424 -4.83 16.44 -17.62
CA LEU A 424 -4.00 16.14 -18.79
C LEU A 424 -2.72 17.00 -18.89
N LEU A 425 -2.71 18.16 -18.22
CA LEU A 425 -1.56 19.08 -18.16
C LEU A 425 -0.66 18.82 -16.98
N ASP A 426 -1.08 17.99 -16.02
CA ASP A 426 -0.26 17.62 -14.88
C ASP A 426 0.85 16.63 -15.29
N ASN A 427 1.90 16.52 -14.45
CA ASN A 427 2.85 15.44 -14.62
C ASN A 427 2.15 14.08 -14.41
N GLN A 428 2.54 13.08 -15.18
CA GLN A 428 1.87 11.78 -15.21
C GLN A 428 2.49 10.75 -14.25
N TYR A 429 3.19 11.21 -13.21
CA TYR A 429 3.86 10.32 -12.27
C TYR A 429 2.82 9.53 -11.45
N GLY A 430 2.84 8.21 -11.61
CA GLY A 430 1.86 7.31 -10.99
C GLY A 430 0.51 7.17 -11.71
N PHE A 431 0.29 7.90 -12.81
CA PHE A 431 -0.94 7.86 -13.59
C PHE A 431 -0.72 7.26 -14.99
N LEU A 432 -1.78 6.72 -15.56
CA LEU A 432 -1.76 6.29 -16.96
C LEU A 432 -1.72 7.51 -17.88
N ARG A 433 -0.92 7.42 -18.93
CA ARG A 433 -0.80 8.49 -19.91
C ARG A 433 -2.15 8.85 -20.52
N GLY A 434 -2.54 10.13 -20.42
CA GLY A 434 -3.81 10.63 -20.90
C GLY A 434 -4.99 10.34 -19.96
N ALA A 435 -4.73 9.91 -18.72
CA ALA A 435 -5.75 9.85 -17.69
C ALA A 435 -6.19 11.25 -17.28
N GLN A 436 -7.46 11.39 -16.91
CA GLN A 436 -8.01 12.55 -16.23
C GLN A 436 -8.94 12.06 -15.13
N ILE A 437 -8.81 12.63 -13.93
CA ILE A 437 -9.59 12.29 -12.76
C ILE A 437 -10.02 13.60 -12.09
N GLU A 438 -11.28 13.71 -11.74
CA GLU A 438 -11.85 14.80 -10.97
C GLU A 438 -12.65 14.23 -9.80
N GLY A 439 -12.15 14.42 -8.58
CA GLY A 439 -12.89 14.09 -7.36
C GLY A 439 -13.82 15.24 -6.98
N LEU A 440 -13.25 16.44 -6.83
CA LEU A 440 -13.98 17.67 -6.56
C LEU A 440 -13.28 18.85 -7.26
N ASP A 441 -14.03 19.63 -8.02
CA ASP A 441 -13.59 20.92 -8.59
C ASP A 441 -14.63 21.99 -8.26
N LEU A 442 -14.21 23.01 -7.50
CA LEU A 442 -15.04 24.15 -7.11
C LEU A 442 -14.40 25.42 -7.64
N THR A 443 -15.12 26.14 -8.49
CA THR A 443 -14.66 27.42 -9.04
C THR A 443 -15.64 28.54 -8.69
N LEU A 444 -15.15 29.47 -7.88
CA LEU A 444 -15.86 30.73 -7.57
C LEU A 444 -15.38 31.79 -8.52
N ARG A 445 -16.29 32.34 -9.35
CA ARG A 445 -16.00 33.45 -10.25
C ARG A 445 -16.69 34.70 -9.77
N SER A 446 -15.96 35.80 -9.64
CA SER A 446 -16.47 37.14 -9.37
C SER A 446 -16.25 38.07 -10.56
N THR A 447 -17.24 38.84 -10.91
CA THR A 447 -17.15 39.87 -11.96
C THR A 447 -17.11 41.29 -11.35
N GLU A 448 -16.70 42.30 -12.12
CA GLU A 448 -16.68 43.70 -11.66
C GLU A 448 -18.05 44.19 -11.15
N SER A 449 -19.14 43.63 -11.64
CA SER A 449 -20.50 43.97 -11.15
C SER A 449 -20.83 43.33 -9.78
N GLY A 450 -19.90 42.59 -9.16
CA GLY A 450 -20.07 41.91 -7.87
C GLY A 450 -20.93 40.65 -7.92
N GLN A 451 -21.22 40.12 -9.10
CA GLN A 451 -21.90 38.83 -9.24
C GLN A 451 -20.90 37.71 -8.96
N VAL A 452 -21.27 36.79 -8.07
CA VAL A 452 -20.52 35.58 -7.77
C VAL A 452 -21.25 34.38 -8.37
N LYS A 453 -20.53 33.55 -9.12
CA LYS A 453 -21.01 32.26 -9.67
C LYS A 453 -20.16 31.16 -9.11
N LEU A 454 -20.80 30.07 -8.76
CA LEU A 454 -20.21 28.81 -8.37
C LEU A 454 -20.27 27.85 -9.56
#